data_2dff935be836827826d4fd0334ff5e36
#
_entry.id   2dff935be836827826d4fd0334ff5e36
#
_cell.length_a   1.000
_cell.length_b   1.000
_cell.length_c   1.000
_cell.angle_alpha   90.00
_cell.angle_beta   90.00
_cell.angle_gamma   90.00
#
_symmetry.space_group_name_H-M   'P 1'
#
loop_
_entity.id
_entity.type
_entity.pdbx_description
1 polymer ?
#
loop_
_entity_poly.entity_id
_entity_poly.type
_entity_poly.pdbx_seq_one_letter_code
_entity_poly.pdbx_strand_id
1 'polypeptide(L)'
;YMDITTRQQIELRHIKIDDLYTVINTLDSVGVSTFQTGVDNFRNIVTSSFDGLGDQSIIEVKPLIDEMQSIFLEKEEWIGTLPRKFNTAILGMNMNDCNIYGHDCCFVVAKKGEEVGFNLYLGGKVGVQAEDTGLFIGKDQVVSVFNAVINLFKAYGFRDNRNKNRLHFLLEAVGMEAFVDAIKQYEGLALESSGEVLATEEFLLDESGVLELDEQKIAVHLSIPSGIFTGESLIEAAKAAQEVDGEIRLSIEQSLFIITTPQKAKRVKESMLFDIYSRYHNAYFDHLIACAGTATCAFGVIPNKPDAIALGDVQLEAS
;
A
#
# COMPACT_ATOMS: atom_id res chain seq x y z
N TYR A 1 -7.02 13.12 15.95
CA TYR A 1 -6.73 11.71 15.64
C TYR A 1 -6.04 11.57 14.31
N MET A 2 -5.58 10.39 14.00
CA MET A 2 -5.00 10.05 12.71
C MET A 2 -5.69 8.83 12.13
N ASP A 3 -5.54 8.65 10.81
CA ASP A 3 -6.02 7.48 10.09
C ASP A 3 -4.84 6.72 9.50
N ILE A 4 -4.78 5.41 9.74
CA ILE A 4 -3.97 4.51 8.94
C ILE A 4 -4.73 4.26 7.63
N THR A 5 -4.04 4.41 6.51
CA THR A 5 -4.67 4.39 5.20
C THR A 5 -4.47 3.06 4.49
N THR A 6 -5.34 2.75 3.52
CA THR A 6 -5.20 1.58 2.62
C THR A 6 -3.99 1.70 1.67
N ARG A 7 -3.07 2.62 1.93
CA ARG A 7 -1.80 2.80 1.20
C ARG A 7 -0.62 2.89 2.13
N GLN A 8 -0.75 2.26 3.32
CA GLN A 8 0.35 2.15 4.29
C GLN A 8 0.92 3.53 4.65
N GLN A 9 0.04 4.52 4.83
CA GLN A 9 0.41 5.87 5.25
C GLN A 9 -0.41 6.28 6.47
N ILE A 10 0.06 7.29 7.18
CA ILE A 10 -0.67 7.94 8.29
C ILE A 10 -1.21 9.26 7.77
N GLU A 11 -2.51 9.48 7.92
CA GLU A 11 -3.18 10.72 7.59
C GLU A 11 -3.57 11.47 8.86
N LEU A 12 -2.98 12.64 9.08
CA LEU A 12 -3.28 13.49 10.24
C LEU A 12 -4.58 14.25 10.01
N ARG A 13 -5.50 14.18 10.97
CA ARG A 13 -6.82 14.80 10.91
C ARG A 13 -6.95 15.99 11.84
N HIS A 14 -7.79 16.94 11.44
CA HIS A 14 -8.12 18.14 12.23
C HIS A 14 -6.93 19.02 12.62
N ILE A 15 -5.89 19.07 11.77
CA ILE A 15 -4.80 20.03 11.94
C ILE A 15 -5.35 21.44 11.72
N LYS A 16 -5.15 22.33 12.68
CA LYS A 16 -5.50 23.73 12.53
C LYS A 16 -4.52 24.40 11.56
N ILE A 17 -5.00 25.38 10.82
CA ILE A 17 -4.17 26.06 9.82
C ILE A 17 -2.96 26.76 10.48
N ASP A 18 -3.13 27.27 11.70
CA ASP A 18 -2.07 27.92 12.47
C ASP A 18 -0.95 26.94 12.91
N ASP A 19 -1.27 25.65 13.06
CA ASP A 19 -0.34 24.62 13.47
C ASP A 19 0.36 23.94 12.28
N LEU A 20 -0.13 24.17 11.05
CA LEU A 20 0.29 23.43 9.85
C LEU A 20 1.79 23.56 9.57
N TYR A 21 2.33 24.78 9.71
CA TYR A 21 3.76 25.03 9.49
C TYR A 21 4.63 24.27 10.50
N THR A 22 4.24 24.24 11.76
CA THR A 22 4.94 23.52 12.83
C THR A 22 4.90 22.01 12.57
N VAL A 23 3.74 21.47 12.18
CA VAL A 23 3.58 20.04 11.88
C VAL A 23 4.46 19.64 10.70
N ILE A 24 4.42 20.39 9.59
CA ILE A 24 5.23 20.09 8.39
C ILE A 24 6.72 20.10 8.73
N ASN A 25 7.22 21.15 9.39
CA ASN A 25 8.64 21.23 9.75
C ASN A 25 9.07 20.14 10.73
N THR A 26 8.19 19.76 11.66
CA THR A 26 8.48 18.67 12.59
C THR A 26 8.63 17.34 11.85
N LEU A 27 7.73 17.04 10.91
CA LEU A 27 7.80 15.82 10.07
C LEU A 27 9.06 15.83 9.20
N ASP A 28 9.35 16.95 8.54
CA ASP A 28 10.53 17.11 7.69
C ASP A 28 11.84 16.91 8.49
N SER A 29 11.90 17.42 9.72
CA SER A 29 13.06 17.26 10.61
C SER A 29 13.42 15.82 10.96
N VAL A 30 12.48 14.90 10.79
CA VAL A 30 12.66 13.45 10.99
C VAL A 30 12.59 12.65 9.68
N GLY A 31 12.70 13.34 8.53
CA GLY A 31 12.73 12.72 7.21
C GLY A 31 11.37 12.22 6.69
N VAL A 32 10.27 12.72 7.24
CA VAL A 32 8.92 12.38 6.79
C VAL A 32 8.37 13.49 5.90
N SER A 33 8.24 13.23 4.61
CA SER A 33 7.71 14.18 3.63
C SER A 33 6.19 14.13 3.56
N THR A 34 5.56 15.33 3.49
CA THR A 34 4.14 15.48 3.16
C THR A 34 3.94 15.94 1.70
N PHE A 35 5.00 15.94 0.91
CA PHE A 35 5.00 16.47 -0.45
C PHE A 35 4.11 15.64 -1.38
N GLN A 36 3.44 16.30 -2.32
CA GLN A 36 2.56 15.70 -3.35
C GLN A 36 1.41 14.82 -2.82
N THR A 37 0.98 14.97 -1.58
CA THR A 37 -0.06 14.11 -0.97
C THR A 37 -1.47 14.37 -1.50
N GLY A 38 -1.72 15.51 -2.13
CA GLY A 38 -3.04 15.93 -2.65
C GLY A 38 -3.18 15.81 -4.16
N VAL A 39 -4.35 16.22 -4.67
CA VAL A 39 -4.74 16.36 -6.09
C VAL A 39 -4.51 15.11 -6.97
N ASP A 40 -4.28 15.31 -8.27
CA ASP A 40 -4.04 14.24 -9.24
C ASP A 40 -2.54 13.97 -9.36
N ASN A 41 -1.97 13.39 -8.30
CA ASN A 41 -0.57 12.99 -8.17
C ASN A 41 -0.43 11.48 -7.97
N PHE A 42 0.81 11.04 -7.89
CA PHE A 42 1.14 9.70 -7.42
C PHE A 42 0.61 9.49 -5.99
N ARG A 43 0.21 8.28 -5.72
CA ARG A 43 -0.04 7.81 -4.36
C ARG A 43 1.16 7.00 -3.90
N ASN A 44 1.26 6.75 -2.58
CA ASN A 44 2.30 5.88 -2.07
C ASN A 44 2.36 4.57 -2.85
N ILE A 45 3.56 4.10 -3.13
CA ILE A 45 3.77 2.78 -3.74
C ILE A 45 3.56 1.74 -2.65
N VAL A 46 2.58 0.87 -2.86
CA VAL A 46 2.18 -0.17 -1.90
C VAL A 46 3.01 -1.43 -2.13
N THR A 47 3.38 -2.09 -1.04
CA THR A 47 4.00 -3.41 -1.06
C THR A 47 3.47 -4.26 0.10
N SER A 48 3.97 -5.48 0.26
CA SER A 48 3.72 -6.29 1.45
C SER A 48 4.17 -5.58 2.72
N SER A 49 3.41 -5.73 3.79
CA SER A 49 3.83 -5.31 5.13
C SER A 49 5.10 -6.01 5.60
N PHE A 50 5.42 -7.14 4.99
CA PHE A 50 6.54 -8.03 5.35
C PHE A 50 7.67 -8.01 4.32
N ASP A 51 7.71 -7.03 3.42
CA ASP A 51 8.76 -6.92 2.40
C ASP A 51 10.17 -7.02 3.01
N GLY A 52 10.98 -7.92 2.46
CA GLY A 52 12.33 -8.21 2.94
C GLY A 52 12.39 -9.01 4.26
N LEU A 53 11.26 -9.55 4.76
CA LEU A 53 11.19 -10.27 6.03
C LEU A 53 10.69 -11.71 5.83
N GLY A 54 11.37 -12.63 6.52
CA GLY A 54 10.94 -14.03 6.63
C GLY A 54 11.09 -14.87 5.35
N ASP A 55 10.65 -16.13 5.46
CA ASP A 55 10.83 -17.16 4.42
C ASP A 55 9.96 -16.93 3.19
N GLN A 56 8.92 -16.11 3.30
CA GLN A 56 8.00 -15.77 2.23
C GLN A 56 8.53 -14.66 1.31
N SER A 57 9.67 -14.02 1.67
CA SER A 57 10.27 -12.95 0.88
C SER A 57 11.14 -13.52 -0.23
N ILE A 58 10.77 -13.24 -1.48
CA ILE A 58 11.51 -13.69 -2.69
C ILE A 58 12.43 -12.56 -3.18
N ILE A 59 11.91 -11.33 -3.24
CA ILE A 59 12.65 -10.12 -3.61
C ILE A 59 12.29 -9.03 -2.62
N GLU A 60 13.27 -8.46 -1.93
CA GLU A 60 13.08 -7.21 -1.21
C GLU A 60 12.89 -6.07 -2.22
N VAL A 61 11.72 -5.42 -2.19
CA VAL A 61 11.37 -4.40 -3.20
C VAL A 61 11.55 -2.97 -2.71
N LYS A 62 11.84 -2.75 -1.43
CA LYS A 62 12.07 -1.40 -0.89
C LYS A 62 13.08 -0.58 -1.69
N PRO A 63 14.26 -1.12 -2.10
CA PRO A 63 15.20 -0.37 -2.95
C PRO A 63 14.59 0.06 -4.28
N LEU A 64 13.80 -0.81 -4.94
CA LEU A 64 13.11 -0.48 -6.19
C LEU A 64 12.05 0.61 -5.98
N ILE A 65 11.34 0.57 -4.86
CA ILE A 65 10.36 1.60 -4.48
C ILE A 65 11.07 2.96 -4.34
N ASP A 66 12.21 3.02 -3.68
CA ASP A 66 12.97 4.26 -3.50
C ASP A 66 13.43 4.83 -4.84
N GLU A 67 13.91 3.99 -5.76
CA GLU A 67 14.28 4.41 -7.10
C GLU A 67 13.08 4.90 -7.91
N MET A 68 11.94 4.19 -7.88
CA MET A 68 10.70 4.62 -8.53
C MET A 68 10.21 5.96 -7.98
N GLN A 69 10.25 6.17 -6.67
CA GLN A 69 9.88 7.42 -6.03
C GLN A 69 10.80 8.57 -6.42
N SER A 70 12.09 8.31 -6.61
CA SER A 70 13.07 9.33 -7.02
C SER A 70 12.76 9.98 -8.37
N ILE A 71 11.93 9.34 -9.21
CA ILE A 71 11.49 9.89 -10.50
C ILE A 71 10.56 11.08 -10.30
N PHE A 72 9.67 11.04 -9.30
CA PHE A 72 8.59 12.01 -9.20
C PHE A 72 8.52 12.76 -7.87
N LEU A 73 9.00 12.17 -6.76
CA LEU A 73 8.88 12.78 -5.45
C LEU A 73 9.73 14.06 -5.38
N GLU A 74 9.13 15.16 -4.90
CA GLU A 74 9.76 16.48 -4.81
C GLU A 74 10.21 17.10 -6.15
N LYS A 75 9.68 16.57 -7.27
CA LYS A 75 9.93 17.11 -8.61
C LYS A 75 8.76 17.98 -9.05
N GLU A 76 9.01 19.29 -9.25
CA GLU A 76 7.96 20.27 -9.64
C GLU A 76 7.23 19.88 -10.92
N GLU A 77 7.94 19.32 -11.89
CA GLU A 77 7.39 18.89 -13.18
C GLU A 77 6.36 17.76 -13.10
N TRP A 78 6.23 17.13 -11.92
CA TRP A 78 5.25 16.08 -11.69
C TRP A 78 4.05 16.54 -10.86
N ILE A 79 4.11 17.72 -10.20
CA ILE A 79 3.04 18.18 -9.30
C ILE A 79 1.78 18.51 -10.09
N GLY A 80 0.70 17.73 -9.86
CA GLY A 80 -0.60 17.97 -10.47
C GLY A 80 -0.65 17.79 -11.98
N THR A 81 0.34 17.13 -12.58
CA THR A 81 0.45 17.00 -14.05
C THR A 81 -0.16 15.71 -14.59
N LEU A 82 -0.48 14.75 -13.73
CA LEU A 82 -1.16 13.52 -14.13
C LEU A 82 -2.63 13.78 -14.47
N PRO A 83 -3.22 13.03 -15.41
CA PRO A 83 -4.67 13.09 -15.69
C PRO A 83 -5.53 12.80 -14.47
N ARG A 84 -5.07 11.90 -13.62
CA ARG A 84 -5.72 11.45 -12.38
C ARG A 84 -4.69 10.88 -11.41
N LYS A 85 -5.10 10.71 -10.14
CA LYS A 85 -4.31 9.98 -9.15
C LYS A 85 -3.83 8.65 -9.72
N PHE A 86 -2.58 8.32 -9.46
CA PHE A 86 -1.94 7.10 -9.94
C PHE A 86 -1.53 6.22 -8.75
N ASN A 87 -1.99 4.99 -8.74
CA ASN A 87 -1.69 4.03 -7.69
C ASN A 87 -0.76 2.96 -8.23
N THR A 88 0.31 2.68 -7.51
CA THR A 88 1.27 1.65 -7.88
C THR A 88 1.41 0.66 -6.73
N ALA A 89 1.60 -0.61 -7.07
CA ALA A 89 2.00 -1.62 -6.11
C ALA A 89 3.09 -2.52 -6.71
N ILE A 90 3.98 -3.00 -5.84
CA ILE A 90 5.03 -3.95 -6.19
C ILE A 90 5.10 -5.03 -5.11
N LEU A 91 5.02 -6.29 -5.49
CA LEU A 91 4.98 -7.43 -4.58
C LEU A 91 6.14 -8.37 -4.84
N GLY A 92 7.05 -8.46 -3.88
CA GLY A 92 8.21 -9.35 -3.88
C GLY A 92 8.06 -10.59 -3.00
N MET A 93 6.87 -10.81 -2.42
CA MET A 93 6.55 -11.92 -1.54
C MET A 93 5.80 -13.02 -2.29
N ASN A 94 5.84 -14.26 -1.78
CA ASN A 94 5.01 -15.32 -2.33
C ASN A 94 3.55 -15.28 -1.86
N MET A 95 3.19 -14.41 -0.90
CA MET A 95 1.83 -14.15 -0.45
C MET A 95 1.38 -12.72 -0.78
N ASN A 96 0.08 -12.54 -1.05
CA ASN A 96 -0.49 -11.23 -1.41
C ASN A 96 -1.28 -10.64 -0.24
N ASP A 97 -0.60 -9.89 0.63
CA ASP A 97 -1.18 -9.13 1.74
C ASP A 97 -1.45 -7.65 1.39
N CYS A 98 -1.29 -7.25 0.13
CA CYS A 98 -1.35 -5.85 -0.29
C CYS A 98 -2.37 -5.56 -1.41
N ASN A 99 -3.30 -6.49 -1.68
CA ASN A 99 -4.30 -6.35 -2.75
C ASN A 99 -3.69 -5.86 -4.07
N ILE A 100 -2.62 -6.55 -4.50
CA ILE A 100 -1.74 -6.12 -5.58
C ILE A 100 -2.49 -5.70 -6.86
N TYR A 101 -3.51 -6.43 -7.27
CA TYR A 101 -4.24 -6.18 -8.52
C TYR A 101 -5.24 -5.02 -8.46
N GLY A 102 -5.39 -4.33 -7.33
CA GLY A 102 -6.27 -3.17 -7.16
C GLY A 102 -5.69 -1.82 -7.63
N HIS A 103 -4.50 -1.82 -8.24
CA HIS A 103 -3.72 -0.62 -8.55
C HIS A 103 -3.62 -0.35 -10.05
N ASP A 104 -3.31 0.90 -10.45
CA ASP A 104 -3.16 1.26 -11.87
C ASP A 104 -1.96 0.56 -12.52
N CYS A 105 -0.88 0.34 -11.76
CA CYS A 105 0.34 -0.33 -12.19
C CYS A 105 0.81 -1.29 -11.10
N CYS A 106 0.99 -2.56 -11.45
CA CYS A 106 1.32 -3.61 -10.49
C CYS A 106 2.47 -4.46 -11.02
N PHE A 107 3.50 -4.62 -10.19
CA PHE A 107 4.60 -5.54 -10.46
C PHE A 107 4.45 -6.73 -9.51
N VAL A 108 4.20 -7.93 -10.05
CA VAL A 108 3.95 -9.14 -9.28
C VAL A 108 5.11 -10.10 -9.47
N VAL A 109 5.74 -10.52 -8.38
CA VAL A 109 6.89 -11.42 -8.43
C VAL A 109 6.61 -12.65 -9.28
N ALA A 110 7.53 -12.94 -10.20
CA ALA A 110 7.42 -14.04 -11.14
C ALA A 110 8.80 -14.63 -11.47
N LYS A 111 8.79 -15.84 -12.01
CA LYS A 111 10.00 -16.51 -12.48
C LYS A 111 9.90 -16.80 -13.97
N LYS A 112 10.99 -16.56 -14.70
CA LYS A 112 11.14 -16.92 -16.11
C LYS A 112 12.45 -17.66 -16.34
N GLY A 113 12.37 -18.94 -16.64
CA GLY A 113 13.56 -19.79 -16.63
C GLY A 113 14.24 -19.80 -15.25
N GLU A 114 15.46 -19.33 -15.17
CA GLU A 114 16.19 -19.17 -13.89
C GLU A 114 16.10 -17.74 -13.33
N GLU A 115 15.59 -16.79 -14.09
CA GLU A 115 15.49 -15.40 -13.67
C GLU A 115 14.25 -15.17 -12.82
N VAL A 116 14.42 -14.45 -11.71
CA VAL A 116 13.33 -13.96 -10.85
C VAL A 116 13.20 -12.46 -11.05
N GLY A 117 12.01 -12.03 -11.40
CA GLY A 117 11.63 -10.64 -11.67
C GLY A 117 10.15 -10.47 -11.39
N PHE A 118 9.45 -9.77 -12.28
CA PHE A 118 8.04 -9.44 -12.08
C PHE A 118 7.24 -9.61 -13.37
N ASN A 119 5.98 -10.01 -13.26
CA ASN A 119 5.00 -9.76 -14.32
C ASN A 119 4.35 -8.40 -14.11
N LEU A 120 4.10 -7.69 -15.21
CA LEU A 120 3.43 -6.39 -15.19
C LEU A 120 1.93 -6.55 -15.40
N TYR A 121 1.13 -5.94 -14.52
CA TYR A 121 -0.32 -5.83 -14.64
C TYR A 121 -0.71 -4.35 -14.64
N LEU A 122 -1.70 -3.96 -15.46
CA LEU A 122 -2.12 -2.57 -15.61
C LEU A 122 -3.64 -2.40 -15.52
N GLY A 123 -4.09 -1.21 -15.12
CA GLY A 123 -5.47 -0.77 -15.23
C GLY A 123 -6.39 -1.09 -14.06
N GLY A 124 -5.85 -1.56 -12.93
CA GLY A 124 -6.65 -1.81 -11.72
C GLY A 124 -7.26 -0.53 -11.14
N LYS A 125 -8.49 -0.65 -10.67
CA LYS A 125 -9.23 0.41 -9.97
C LYS A 125 -10.32 -0.21 -9.10
N VAL A 126 -11.04 0.60 -8.33
CA VAL A 126 -12.20 0.13 -7.57
C VAL A 126 -13.17 -0.64 -8.48
N GLY A 127 -13.45 -1.89 -8.12
CA GLY A 127 -14.35 -2.79 -8.84
C GLY A 127 -13.76 -3.45 -10.09
N VAL A 128 -12.47 -3.22 -10.42
CA VAL A 128 -11.79 -3.83 -11.57
C VAL A 128 -10.35 -4.20 -11.19
N GLN A 129 -9.97 -5.44 -11.40
CA GLN A 129 -8.59 -5.89 -11.24
C GLN A 129 -7.73 -5.43 -12.42
N ALA A 130 -6.44 -5.26 -12.17
CA ALA A 130 -5.44 -5.02 -13.20
C ALA A 130 -5.31 -6.27 -14.10
N GLU A 131 -5.12 -6.04 -15.40
CA GLU A 131 -4.96 -7.08 -16.39
C GLU A 131 -3.49 -7.40 -16.65
N ASP A 132 -3.16 -8.66 -16.87
CA ASP A 132 -1.82 -9.10 -17.28
C ASP A 132 -1.47 -8.50 -18.66
N THR A 133 -0.34 -7.79 -18.70
CA THR A 133 0.17 -7.22 -19.94
C THR A 133 0.87 -8.23 -20.85
N GLY A 134 1.11 -9.43 -20.35
CA GLY A 134 1.92 -10.45 -21.02
C GLY A 134 3.42 -10.17 -20.97
N LEU A 135 3.89 -9.27 -20.09
CA LEU A 135 5.30 -8.89 -19.97
C LEU A 135 5.94 -9.40 -18.68
N PHE A 136 7.13 -9.98 -18.82
CA PHE A 136 8.08 -10.21 -17.73
C PHE A 136 9.08 -9.05 -17.68
N ILE A 137 9.35 -8.56 -16.47
CA ILE A 137 10.19 -7.41 -16.18
C ILE A 137 11.32 -7.86 -15.26
N GLY A 138 12.55 -7.85 -15.74
CA GLY A 138 13.72 -8.06 -14.90
C GLY A 138 13.85 -6.99 -13.81
N LYS A 139 14.51 -7.29 -12.70
CA LYS A 139 14.66 -6.35 -11.58
C LYS A 139 15.26 -5.01 -12.01
N ASP A 140 16.24 -5.02 -12.87
CA ASP A 140 16.92 -3.86 -13.43
C ASP A 140 16.06 -3.05 -14.41
N GLN A 141 14.98 -3.60 -14.90
CA GLN A 141 14.04 -2.97 -15.85
C GLN A 141 12.82 -2.32 -15.16
N VAL A 142 12.56 -2.62 -13.88
CA VAL A 142 11.34 -2.16 -13.17
C VAL A 142 11.20 -0.64 -13.22
N VAL A 143 12.27 0.09 -12.92
CA VAL A 143 12.27 1.56 -12.87
C VAL A 143 12.04 2.17 -14.24
N SER A 144 12.69 1.63 -15.30
CA SER A 144 12.50 2.08 -16.69
C SER A 144 11.09 1.79 -17.19
N VAL A 145 10.53 0.61 -16.90
CA VAL A 145 9.16 0.27 -17.28
C VAL A 145 8.15 1.16 -16.54
N PHE A 146 8.34 1.37 -15.23
CA PHE A 146 7.51 2.31 -14.47
C PHE A 146 7.57 3.72 -15.07
N ASN A 147 8.78 4.22 -15.39
CA ASN A 147 8.96 5.52 -16.03
C ASN A 147 8.22 5.60 -17.38
N ALA A 148 8.29 4.56 -18.22
CA ALA A 148 7.54 4.50 -19.47
C ALA A 148 6.02 4.60 -19.22
N VAL A 149 5.47 3.79 -18.31
CA VAL A 149 4.01 3.77 -18.00
C VAL A 149 3.53 5.13 -17.53
N ILE A 150 4.22 5.77 -16.59
CA ILE A 150 3.78 7.07 -16.05
C ILE A 150 3.87 8.20 -17.07
N ASN A 151 4.89 8.21 -17.92
CA ASN A 151 5.03 9.22 -18.98
C ASN A 151 3.98 9.03 -20.09
N LEU A 152 3.69 7.80 -20.50
CA LEU A 152 2.60 7.50 -21.41
C LEU A 152 1.25 7.94 -20.84
N PHE A 153 0.99 7.65 -19.57
CA PHE A 153 -0.23 8.09 -18.89
C PHE A 153 -0.31 9.61 -18.80
N LYS A 154 0.80 10.29 -18.44
CA LYS A 154 0.89 11.76 -18.40
C LYS A 154 0.61 12.39 -19.77
N ALA A 155 1.13 11.80 -20.84
CA ALA A 155 1.02 12.34 -22.19
C ALA A 155 -0.37 12.10 -22.83
N TYR A 156 -0.93 10.91 -22.66
CA TYR A 156 -2.09 10.46 -23.42
C TYR A 156 -3.35 10.22 -22.59
N GLY A 157 -3.26 10.21 -21.25
CA GLY A 157 -4.41 10.01 -20.39
C GLY A 157 -5.45 11.12 -20.52
N PHE A 158 -6.73 10.76 -20.49
CA PHE A 158 -7.85 11.68 -20.65
C PHE A 158 -7.96 12.67 -19.50
N ARG A 159 -8.37 13.93 -19.80
CA ARG A 159 -8.55 15.01 -18.83
C ARG A 159 -9.92 15.68 -18.86
N ASP A 160 -10.70 15.42 -19.89
CA ASP A 160 -11.99 16.03 -20.19
C ASP A 160 -13.12 15.56 -19.25
N ASN A 161 -13.04 14.31 -18.78
CA ASN A 161 -14.05 13.73 -17.88
C ASN A 161 -13.39 13.10 -16.65
N ARG A 162 -13.56 13.74 -15.48
CA ARG A 162 -12.96 13.31 -14.22
C ARG A 162 -13.38 11.89 -13.78
N ASN A 163 -14.50 11.37 -14.25
CA ASN A 163 -14.97 10.03 -13.96
C ASN A 163 -14.33 8.97 -14.88
N LYS A 164 -13.70 9.39 -15.99
CA LYS A 164 -13.11 8.52 -17.00
C LYS A 164 -11.67 8.90 -17.34
N ASN A 165 -10.88 9.31 -16.37
CA ASN A 165 -9.50 9.77 -16.57
C ASN A 165 -8.44 8.97 -15.79
N ARG A 166 -8.78 7.77 -15.27
CA ARG A 166 -7.80 6.81 -14.74
C ARG A 166 -7.09 6.08 -15.89
N LEU A 167 -5.93 5.47 -15.62
CA LEU A 167 -5.18 4.68 -16.59
C LEU A 167 -6.07 3.62 -17.27
N HIS A 168 -6.90 2.95 -16.52
CA HIS A 168 -7.88 1.97 -17.01
C HIS A 168 -8.63 2.45 -18.27
N PHE A 169 -9.14 3.68 -18.27
CA PHE A 169 -9.91 4.21 -19.39
C PHE A 169 -9.04 4.52 -20.63
N LEU A 170 -7.77 4.87 -20.42
CA LEU A 170 -6.82 4.96 -21.54
C LEU A 170 -6.60 3.58 -22.17
N LEU A 171 -6.40 2.54 -21.34
CA LEU A 171 -6.23 1.17 -21.81
C LEU A 171 -7.47 0.64 -22.55
N GLU A 172 -8.68 0.91 -22.04
CA GLU A 172 -9.93 0.58 -22.75
C GLU A 172 -10.00 1.24 -24.15
N ALA A 173 -9.50 2.46 -24.29
CA ALA A 173 -9.60 3.21 -25.55
C ALA A 173 -8.56 2.79 -26.59
N VAL A 174 -7.31 2.52 -26.17
CA VAL A 174 -6.22 2.20 -27.11
C VAL A 174 -5.95 0.70 -27.25
N GLY A 175 -6.41 -0.10 -26.28
CA GLY A 175 -6.12 -1.53 -26.18
C GLY A 175 -4.79 -1.81 -25.45
N MET A 176 -4.75 -2.93 -24.72
CA MET A 176 -3.56 -3.34 -23.96
C MET A 176 -2.35 -3.57 -24.86
N GLU A 177 -2.53 -4.23 -26.00
CA GLU A 177 -1.45 -4.52 -26.96
C GLU A 177 -0.75 -3.24 -27.45
N ALA A 178 -1.53 -2.23 -27.87
CA ALA A 178 -0.96 -0.96 -28.33
C ALA A 178 -0.23 -0.20 -27.21
N PHE A 179 -0.72 -0.28 -25.99
CA PHE A 179 -0.06 0.34 -24.84
C PHE A 179 1.25 -0.38 -24.48
N VAL A 180 1.28 -1.71 -24.54
CA VAL A 180 2.47 -2.54 -24.35
C VAL A 180 3.52 -2.22 -25.41
N ASP A 181 3.14 -2.09 -26.66
CA ASP A 181 4.05 -1.69 -27.73
C ASP A 181 4.64 -0.29 -27.52
N ALA A 182 3.83 0.63 -27.01
CA ALA A 182 4.30 1.96 -26.64
C ALA A 182 5.31 1.92 -25.48
N ILE A 183 5.12 1.05 -24.46
CA ILE A 183 6.10 0.84 -23.38
C ILE A 183 7.44 0.35 -23.96
N LYS A 184 7.41 -0.66 -24.83
CA LYS A 184 8.63 -1.21 -25.45
C LYS A 184 9.38 -0.17 -26.28
N GLN A 185 8.65 0.68 -26.97
CA GLN A 185 9.22 1.73 -27.82
C GLN A 185 9.77 2.92 -27.04
N TYR A 186 9.22 3.21 -25.86
CA TYR A 186 9.53 4.42 -25.09
C TYR A 186 11.03 4.57 -24.78
N GLU A 187 11.68 3.49 -24.35
CA GLU A 187 13.13 3.47 -24.06
C GLU A 187 13.87 2.36 -24.82
N GLY A 188 13.24 1.77 -25.84
CA GLY A 188 13.83 0.66 -26.60
C GLY A 188 13.97 -0.61 -25.77
N LEU A 189 13.05 -0.84 -24.82
CA LEU A 189 13.09 -1.94 -23.88
C LEU A 189 12.88 -3.29 -24.55
N ALA A 190 13.83 -4.20 -24.38
CA ALA A 190 13.67 -5.60 -24.77
C ALA A 190 13.01 -6.35 -23.61
N LEU A 191 11.68 -6.52 -23.68
CA LEU A 191 10.87 -7.18 -22.67
C LEU A 191 10.41 -8.56 -23.14
N GLU A 192 10.49 -9.53 -22.26
CA GLU A 192 10.07 -10.90 -22.53
C GLU A 192 8.58 -11.12 -22.25
N SER A 193 8.05 -12.27 -22.67
CA SER A 193 6.68 -12.69 -22.30
C SER A 193 6.61 -13.07 -20.82
N SER A 194 5.40 -12.91 -20.20
CA SER A 194 5.15 -13.23 -18.78
C SER A 194 5.80 -14.53 -18.31
N GLY A 195 6.31 -14.50 -17.09
CA GLY A 195 6.82 -15.65 -16.35
C GLY A 195 5.73 -16.32 -15.48
N GLU A 196 6.12 -17.34 -14.77
CA GLU A 196 5.29 -18.00 -13.75
C GLU A 196 5.17 -17.09 -12.51
N VAL A 197 3.95 -16.78 -12.09
CA VAL A 197 3.69 -15.99 -10.87
C VAL A 197 4.10 -16.80 -9.65
N LEU A 198 4.89 -16.18 -8.75
CA LEU A 198 5.33 -16.81 -7.50
C LEU A 198 4.49 -16.41 -6.29
N ALA A 199 3.66 -15.37 -6.39
CA ALA A 199 2.75 -14.91 -5.34
C ALA A 199 1.48 -15.80 -5.33
N THR A 200 1.62 -17.01 -4.83
CA THR A 200 0.58 -18.06 -4.87
C THR A 200 -0.02 -18.39 -3.51
N GLU A 201 0.64 -17.98 -2.43
CA GLU A 201 0.16 -18.25 -1.07
C GLU A 201 -0.90 -17.24 -0.64
N GLU A 202 -1.89 -17.71 0.09
CA GLU A 202 -2.91 -16.84 0.70
C GLU A 202 -2.36 -16.22 2.00
N PHE A 203 -2.59 -14.93 2.18
CA PHE A 203 -2.29 -14.28 3.46
C PHE A 203 -3.41 -14.59 4.45
N LEU A 204 -3.08 -15.29 5.53
CA LEU A 204 -4.00 -15.64 6.59
C LEU A 204 -3.43 -15.18 7.93
N LEU A 205 -4.21 -14.41 8.66
CA LEU A 205 -3.94 -14.03 10.04
C LEU A 205 -4.89 -14.80 10.94
N ASP A 206 -4.34 -15.54 11.91
CA ASP A 206 -5.15 -16.28 12.87
C ASP A 206 -5.68 -15.38 14.00
N GLU A 207 -6.60 -15.91 14.80
CA GLU A 207 -7.21 -15.20 15.93
C GLU A 207 -6.21 -14.80 17.03
N SER A 208 -4.99 -15.34 17.03
CA SER A 208 -3.95 -14.93 17.97
C SER A 208 -3.37 -13.56 17.66
N GLY A 209 -3.61 -13.05 16.44
CA GLY A 209 -3.01 -11.83 15.93
C GLY A 209 -1.48 -11.93 15.75
N VAL A 210 -0.97 -13.15 15.55
CA VAL A 210 0.46 -13.39 15.43
C VAL A 210 0.75 -14.15 14.15
N LEU A 211 1.70 -13.64 13.37
CA LEU A 211 2.20 -14.28 12.16
C LEU A 211 3.69 -14.62 12.34
N GLU A 212 4.03 -15.87 12.21
CA GLU A 212 5.43 -16.31 12.13
C GLU A 212 5.97 -16.03 10.73
N LEU A 213 7.05 -15.24 10.64
CA LEU A 213 7.69 -14.88 9.38
C LEU A 213 8.84 -15.85 9.06
N ASP A 214 9.61 -16.23 10.09
CA ASP A 214 10.67 -17.24 10.08
C ASP A 214 11.00 -17.66 11.53
N GLU A 215 12.05 -18.47 11.72
CA GLU A 215 12.51 -18.90 13.04
C GLU A 215 12.95 -17.75 13.99
N GLN A 216 13.26 -16.57 13.42
CA GLN A 216 13.82 -15.43 14.15
C GLN A 216 12.84 -14.25 14.26
N LYS A 217 11.84 -14.17 13.38
CA LYS A 217 10.94 -13.02 13.27
C LYS A 217 9.47 -13.41 13.31
N ILE A 218 8.75 -12.61 14.04
CA ILE A 218 7.30 -12.74 14.22
C ILE A 218 6.67 -11.36 14.11
N ALA A 219 5.49 -11.30 13.53
CA ALA A 219 4.67 -10.09 13.44
C ALA A 219 3.51 -10.18 14.44
N VAL A 220 3.38 -9.18 15.29
CA VAL A 220 2.23 -9.03 16.20
C VAL A 220 1.32 -7.96 15.62
N HIS A 221 0.12 -8.36 15.25
CA HIS A 221 -0.89 -7.49 14.64
C HIS A 221 -1.63 -6.67 15.69
N LEU A 222 -1.84 -5.40 15.40
CA LEU A 222 -2.78 -4.55 16.11
C LEU A 222 -3.92 -4.21 15.16
N SER A 223 -5.05 -4.88 15.34
CA SER A 223 -6.26 -4.68 14.53
C SER A 223 -6.92 -3.37 14.91
N ILE A 224 -6.75 -2.34 14.09
CA ILE A 224 -7.22 -0.98 14.39
C ILE A 224 -8.53 -0.72 13.64
N PRO A 225 -9.67 -0.63 14.33
CA PRO A 225 -10.96 -0.50 13.68
C PRO A 225 -11.02 0.67 12.72
N SER A 226 -11.21 0.38 11.42
CA SER A 226 -11.28 1.37 10.34
C SER A 226 -10.08 2.35 10.29
N GLY A 227 -8.93 1.96 10.85
CA GLY A 227 -7.71 2.76 10.87
C GLY A 227 -7.73 3.98 11.78
N ILE A 228 -8.74 4.15 12.63
CA ILE A 228 -8.80 5.29 13.57
C ILE A 228 -7.84 5.05 14.72
N PHE A 229 -6.78 5.88 14.77
CA PHE A 229 -5.71 5.73 15.74
C PHE A 229 -5.43 7.08 16.42
N THR A 230 -5.20 7.08 17.73
CA THR A 230 -4.87 8.32 18.44
C THR A 230 -3.37 8.58 18.44
N GLY A 231 -2.97 9.85 18.65
CA GLY A 231 -1.55 10.18 18.79
C GLY A 231 -0.92 9.48 20.00
N GLU A 232 -1.67 9.33 21.09
CA GLU A 232 -1.24 8.62 22.28
C GLU A 232 -1.01 7.14 21.99
N SER A 233 -1.95 6.48 21.28
CA SER A 233 -1.80 5.08 20.89
C SER A 233 -0.60 4.87 19.95
N LEU A 234 -0.30 5.82 19.05
CA LEU A 234 0.88 5.72 18.19
C LEU A 234 2.19 5.85 18.99
N ILE A 235 2.22 6.75 20.00
CA ILE A 235 3.37 6.87 20.90
C ILE A 235 3.57 5.58 21.69
N GLU A 236 2.50 4.98 22.19
CA GLU A 236 2.58 3.69 22.91
C GLU A 236 3.01 2.54 21.97
N ALA A 237 2.55 2.53 20.71
CA ALA A 237 3.01 1.57 19.72
C ALA A 237 4.52 1.72 19.42
N ALA A 238 4.99 2.96 19.31
CA ALA A 238 6.41 3.24 19.11
C ALA A 238 7.26 2.78 20.31
N LYS A 239 6.79 3.03 21.53
CA LYS A 239 7.46 2.56 22.75
C LYS A 239 7.48 1.02 22.83
N ALA A 240 6.34 0.38 22.58
CA ALA A 240 6.24 -1.08 22.58
C ALA A 240 7.20 -1.70 21.55
N ALA A 241 7.33 -1.12 20.36
CA ALA A 241 8.30 -1.56 19.37
C ALA A 241 9.74 -1.36 19.84
N GLN A 242 10.08 -0.20 20.43
CA GLN A 242 11.42 0.08 20.98
C GLN A 242 11.81 -0.87 22.12
N GLU A 243 10.90 -1.18 23.02
CA GLU A 243 11.14 -2.10 24.16
C GLU A 243 11.49 -3.53 23.71
N VAL A 244 11.08 -3.91 22.52
CA VAL A 244 11.35 -5.24 21.95
C VAL A 244 12.40 -5.20 20.83
N ASP A 245 13.10 -4.07 20.64
CA ASP A 245 14.01 -3.81 19.51
C ASP A 245 13.35 -4.18 18.18
N GLY A 246 12.07 -3.86 18.06
CA GLY A 246 11.24 -4.19 16.92
C GLY A 246 11.01 -2.99 15.99
N GLU A 247 10.28 -3.24 14.90
CA GLU A 247 9.86 -2.22 13.96
C GLU A 247 8.35 -2.24 13.74
N ILE A 248 7.78 -1.09 13.35
CA ILE A 248 6.37 -0.96 13.00
C ILE A 248 6.23 -1.05 11.48
N ARG A 249 5.30 -1.88 11.01
CA ARG A 249 4.89 -1.97 9.61
C ARG A 249 3.39 -1.68 9.49
N LEU A 250 3.01 -0.86 8.51
CA LEU A 250 1.61 -0.52 8.26
C LEU A 250 0.99 -1.51 7.26
N SER A 251 -0.27 -1.88 7.49
CA SER A 251 -1.05 -2.73 6.60
C SER A 251 -1.98 -1.90 5.71
N ILE A 252 -2.29 -2.41 4.52
CA ILE A 252 -3.34 -1.85 3.66
C ILE A 252 -4.74 -2.01 4.25
N GLU A 253 -4.91 -2.90 5.22
CA GLU A 253 -6.16 -3.12 5.97
C GLU A 253 -6.33 -2.10 7.10
N GLN A 254 -5.64 -0.97 7.00
CA GLN A 254 -5.72 0.14 7.94
C GLN A 254 -5.28 -0.22 9.36
N SER A 255 -4.40 -1.19 9.49
CA SER A 255 -3.85 -1.69 10.75
C SER A 255 -2.33 -1.60 10.77
N LEU A 256 -1.68 -2.10 11.81
CA LEU A 256 -0.22 -2.18 11.89
C LEU A 256 0.27 -3.48 12.53
N PHE A 257 1.51 -3.79 12.24
CA PHE A 257 2.26 -4.89 12.85
C PHE A 257 3.45 -4.34 13.64
N ILE A 258 3.75 -4.97 14.78
CA ILE A 258 5.04 -4.84 15.46
C ILE A 258 5.84 -6.10 15.14
N ILE A 259 6.93 -5.94 14.42
CA ILE A 259 7.84 -7.03 14.05
C ILE A 259 8.89 -7.16 15.13
N THR A 260 9.09 -8.37 15.64
CA THR A 260 10.10 -8.65 16.69
C THR A 260 10.51 -10.13 16.66
N THR A 261 11.26 -10.57 17.66
CA THR A 261 11.61 -11.99 17.82
C THR A 261 10.53 -12.75 18.58
N PRO A 262 10.38 -14.07 18.39
CA PRO A 262 9.41 -14.90 19.14
C PRO A 262 9.51 -14.74 20.65
N GLN A 263 10.73 -14.62 21.19
CA GLN A 263 10.98 -14.47 22.63
C GLN A 263 10.47 -13.13 23.20
N LYS A 264 10.45 -12.08 22.36
CA LYS A 264 10.04 -10.73 22.76
C LYS A 264 8.57 -10.43 22.45
N ALA A 265 7.95 -11.18 21.53
CA ALA A 265 6.55 -11.00 21.15
C ALA A 265 5.59 -11.04 22.36
N LYS A 266 5.91 -11.84 23.38
CA LYS A 266 5.16 -11.89 24.63
C LYS A 266 5.02 -10.52 25.29
N ARG A 267 6.08 -9.68 25.28
CA ARG A 267 6.02 -8.32 25.86
C ARG A 267 5.05 -7.42 25.11
N VAL A 268 4.99 -7.52 23.78
CA VAL A 268 4.01 -6.79 22.97
C VAL A 268 2.60 -7.22 23.33
N LYS A 269 2.36 -8.54 23.46
CA LYS A 269 1.06 -9.11 23.82
C LYS A 269 0.62 -8.81 25.26
N GLU A 270 1.54 -8.56 26.16
CA GLU A 270 1.27 -8.15 27.56
C GLU A 270 1.12 -6.62 27.69
N SER A 271 1.24 -5.85 26.61
CA SER A 271 1.07 -4.39 26.64
C SER A 271 -0.41 -4.00 26.71
N MET A 272 -0.69 -2.88 27.38
CA MET A 272 -2.03 -2.29 27.42
C MET A 272 -2.54 -1.98 25.99
N LEU A 273 -1.64 -1.66 25.07
CA LEU A 273 -1.99 -1.40 23.69
C LEU A 273 -2.56 -2.66 23.00
N PHE A 274 -1.94 -3.81 23.21
CA PHE A 274 -2.43 -5.07 22.67
C PHE A 274 -3.77 -5.45 23.31
N ASP A 275 -3.96 -5.25 24.60
CA ASP A 275 -5.23 -5.50 25.28
C ASP A 275 -6.38 -4.67 24.68
N ILE A 276 -6.12 -3.42 24.28
CA ILE A 276 -7.12 -2.55 23.64
C ILE A 276 -7.51 -3.08 22.27
N TYR A 277 -6.54 -3.52 21.46
CA TYR A 277 -6.75 -3.86 20.06
C TYR A 277 -6.95 -5.35 19.79
N SER A 278 -6.55 -6.26 20.69
CA SER A 278 -6.70 -7.71 20.51
C SER A 278 -8.15 -8.16 20.36
N ARG A 279 -9.10 -7.47 21.01
CA ARG A 279 -10.54 -7.77 20.87
C ARG A 279 -11.08 -7.62 19.44
N TYR A 280 -10.34 -6.91 18.59
CA TYR A 280 -10.71 -6.71 17.18
C TYR A 280 -10.06 -7.73 16.24
N HIS A 281 -9.31 -8.72 16.78
CA HIS A 281 -8.81 -9.85 15.99
C HIS A 281 -9.92 -10.84 15.73
N ASN A 282 -10.57 -10.68 14.62
CA ASN A 282 -11.62 -11.59 14.14
C ASN A 282 -11.93 -11.29 12.67
N ALA A 283 -12.56 -12.24 11.98
CA ALA A 283 -12.87 -12.15 10.56
C ALA A 283 -13.70 -10.93 10.13
N TYR A 284 -14.33 -10.23 11.06
CA TYR A 284 -15.13 -9.04 10.75
C TYR A 284 -14.29 -7.77 10.76
N PHE A 285 -13.41 -7.58 11.75
CA PHE A 285 -12.62 -6.37 11.89
C PHE A 285 -11.32 -6.40 11.09
N ASP A 286 -10.66 -7.56 10.95
CA ASP A 286 -9.38 -7.67 10.26
C ASP A 286 -9.48 -7.31 8.77
N HIS A 287 -10.67 -7.48 8.16
CA HIS A 287 -10.92 -7.12 6.76
C HIS A 287 -11.86 -5.91 6.60
N LEU A 288 -12.18 -5.21 7.69
CA LEU A 288 -13.08 -4.06 7.67
C LEU A 288 -12.35 -2.79 7.27
N ILE A 289 -12.51 -2.40 6.02
CA ILE A 289 -11.93 -1.18 5.45
C ILE A 289 -13.00 -0.12 5.29
N ALA A 290 -12.78 1.07 5.85
CA ALA A 290 -13.69 2.19 5.71
C ALA A 290 -13.00 3.45 5.20
N CYS A 291 -13.64 4.16 4.26
CA CYS A 291 -13.18 5.47 3.83
C CYS A 291 -13.53 6.55 4.87
N ALA A 292 -12.98 7.76 4.70
CA ALA A 292 -13.15 8.88 5.63
C ALA A 292 -14.62 9.27 5.93
N GLY A 293 -15.54 9.06 4.98
CA GLY A 293 -16.95 9.41 5.12
C GLY A 293 -17.20 10.90 5.38
N THR A 294 -18.38 11.22 5.91
CA THR A 294 -18.80 12.62 6.15
C THR A 294 -17.96 13.36 7.19
N ALA A 295 -17.21 12.63 8.03
CA ALA A 295 -16.42 13.25 9.10
C ALA A 295 -15.32 14.20 8.59
N THR A 296 -14.67 13.83 7.45
CA THR A 296 -13.51 14.57 6.93
C THR A 296 -13.45 14.65 5.40
N CYS A 297 -14.40 14.05 4.68
CA CYS A 297 -14.47 14.10 3.22
C CYS A 297 -15.60 15.01 2.76
N ALA A 298 -15.27 16.05 1.98
CA ALA A 298 -16.28 16.96 1.40
C ALA A 298 -17.27 16.27 0.45
N PHE A 299 -16.94 15.09 -0.06
CA PHE A 299 -17.80 14.27 -0.94
C PHE A 299 -18.45 13.10 -0.19
N GLY A 300 -18.23 12.99 1.13
CA GLY A 300 -18.83 11.96 1.95
C GLY A 300 -20.34 12.14 2.06
N VAL A 301 -21.11 11.07 2.00
CA VAL A 301 -22.58 11.08 2.13
C VAL A 301 -23.08 10.30 3.35
N ILE A 302 -22.24 9.44 3.92
CA ILE A 302 -22.52 8.65 5.13
C ILE A 302 -21.31 8.67 6.08
N PRO A 303 -21.50 8.45 7.39
CA PRO A 303 -20.43 8.38 8.38
C PRO A 303 -19.72 7.01 8.35
N ASN A 304 -19.05 6.68 7.25
CA ASN A 304 -18.55 5.34 6.96
C ASN A 304 -17.78 4.66 8.10
N LYS A 305 -16.85 5.37 8.76
CA LYS A 305 -16.02 4.75 9.81
C LYS A 305 -16.83 4.39 11.07
N PRO A 306 -17.64 5.28 11.63
CA PRO A 306 -18.52 4.92 12.73
C PRO A 306 -19.51 3.80 12.39
N ASP A 307 -20.09 3.83 11.18
CA ASP A 307 -21.03 2.80 10.74
C ASP A 307 -20.35 1.44 10.58
N ALA A 308 -19.13 1.43 10.03
CA ALA A 308 -18.34 0.21 9.88
C ALA A 308 -17.97 -0.41 11.24
N ILE A 309 -17.54 0.42 12.20
CA ILE A 309 -17.22 -0.06 13.57
C ILE A 309 -18.48 -0.62 14.23
N ALA A 310 -19.61 0.10 14.17
CA ALA A 310 -20.88 -0.36 14.74
C ALA A 310 -21.35 -1.68 14.11
N LEU A 311 -21.15 -1.86 12.80
CA LEU A 311 -21.47 -3.12 12.12
C LEU A 311 -20.57 -4.27 12.60
N GLY A 312 -19.28 -4.02 12.77
CA GLY A 312 -18.34 -5.00 13.30
C GLY A 312 -18.68 -5.43 14.73
N ASP A 313 -19.06 -4.46 15.60
CA ASP A 313 -19.48 -4.74 16.97
C ASP A 313 -20.75 -5.62 17.02
N VAL A 314 -21.76 -5.32 16.18
CA VAL A 314 -22.99 -6.14 16.08
C VAL A 314 -22.69 -7.56 15.63
N GLN A 315 -21.79 -7.74 14.69
CA GLN A 315 -21.41 -9.08 14.21
C GLN A 315 -20.64 -9.86 15.30
N LEU A 316 -19.79 -9.18 16.05
CA LEU A 316 -19.04 -9.80 17.14
C LEU A 316 -19.96 -10.26 18.29
N GLU A 317 -21.03 -9.50 18.61
CA GLU A 317 -22.02 -9.88 19.63
C GLU A 317 -22.92 -11.04 19.18
N ALA A 318 -23.06 -11.27 17.88
CA ALA A 318 -23.90 -12.30 17.30
C ALA A 318 -23.18 -13.65 17.07
N SER A 319 -21.85 -13.66 17.13
CA SER A 319 -21.00 -14.85 16.96
C SER A 319 -20.67 -15.52 18.30
#